data_d051519c48565fbb49c56207987be136
#
_entry.id   d051519c48565fbb49c56207987be136
#
_cell.length_a   1.000
_cell.length_b   1.000
_cell.length_c   1.000
_cell.angle_alpha   90.00
_cell.angle_beta   90.00
_cell.angle_gamma   90.00
#
_symmetry.space_group_name_H-M   'P 1'
#
loop_
_entity.id
_entity.type
_entity.pdbx_description
1 polymer ?
#
loop_
_entity_poly.entity_id
_entity_poly.type
_entity_poly.pdbx_seq_one_letter_code
_entity_poly.pdbx_strand_id
1 'polypeptide(L)'
;MIRTIIIEDEPGSRDMLAMMLKRHADDIEIIDSCSNPTDGIISIGKNRPDLVFLDIQMPKMTGFEMLKKIDPIDFEVIFTTAYDQYAINAIRISALDYLLKPIDGEDLAAAIEKYKKRQSVNKPGQQFENLFNNLLNKNPLDKTLALSASDGISFIKMSDILRVEANGRYAKFHLLSKETILVSKTLGDYEEILSANQFYRIHDSSIINLNHVKKYIRGDGGTVILSDNTELDVARRRKEEFMKLIPKV
;
A
#
# COMPACT_ATOMS: atom_id res chain seq x y z
N MET A 1 26.69 -9.57 -11.94
CA MET A 1 25.57 -10.50 -11.64
C MET A 1 24.90 -10.00 -10.37
N ILE A 2 23.60 -9.82 -10.41
CA ILE A 2 22.75 -9.41 -9.30
C ILE A 2 22.43 -10.65 -8.47
N ARG A 3 22.98 -10.74 -7.27
CA ARG A 3 22.81 -11.90 -6.40
C ARG A 3 21.42 -11.87 -5.78
N THR A 4 20.55 -12.77 -6.17
CA THR A 4 19.12 -12.73 -5.89
C THR A 4 18.67 -13.95 -5.08
N ILE A 5 17.83 -13.72 -4.07
CA ILE A 5 17.11 -14.75 -3.31
C ILE A 5 15.63 -14.66 -3.59
N ILE A 6 14.97 -15.82 -3.74
CA ILE A 6 13.52 -15.93 -3.83
C ILE A 6 13.00 -16.54 -2.53
N ILE A 7 11.98 -15.92 -1.92
CA ILE A 7 11.33 -16.41 -0.70
C ILE A 7 9.83 -16.46 -0.95
N GLU A 8 9.32 -17.67 -1.12
CA GLU A 8 7.97 -17.95 -1.61
C GLU A 8 7.55 -19.35 -1.14
N ASP A 9 6.45 -19.49 -0.43
CA ASP A 9 6.03 -20.77 0.13
C ASP A 9 5.34 -21.68 -0.89
N GLU A 10 4.69 -21.09 -1.90
CA GLU A 10 4.01 -21.85 -2.95
C GLU A 10 5.00 -22.36 -4.01
N PRO A 11 5.19 -23.69 -4.14
CA PRO A 11 6.20 -24.25 -5.05
C PRO A 11 6.01 -23.80 -6.51
N GLY A 12 4.77 -23.79 -7.01
CA GLY A 12 4.47 -23.41 -8.39
C GLY A 12 4.83 -21.95 -8.69
N SER A 13 4.49 -21.02 -7.79
CA SER A 13 4.83 -19.58 -7.89
C SER A 13 6.33 -19.37 -7.83
N ARG A 14 7.01 -20.07 -6.93
CA ARG A 14 8.47 -20.02 -6.76
C ARG A 14 9.21 -20.49 -8.01
N ASP A 15 8.82 -21.63 -8.55
CA ASP A 15 9.45 -22.21 -9.75
C ASP A 15 9.18 -21.35 -10.99
N MET A 16 7.96 -20.82 -11.12
CA MET A 16 7.59 -19.91 -12.19
C MET A 16 8.44 -18.64 -12.16
N LEU A 17 8.56 -18.00 -11.00
CA LEU A 17 9.38 -16.80 -10.85
C LEU A 17 10.85 -17.07 -11.17
N ALA A 18 11.40 -18.19 -10.69
CA ALA A 18 12.77 -18.59 -11.00
C ALA A 18 12.99 -18.80 -12.51
N MET A 19 12.02 -19.40 -13.20
CA MET A 19 12.08 -19.60 -14.64
C MET A 19 11.97 -18.27 -15.40
N MET A 20 11.11 -17.34 -14.96
CA MET A 20 10.95 -16.03 -15.58
C MET A 20 12.22 -15.19 -15.41
N LEU A 21 12.83 -15.18 -14.24
CA LEU A 21 14.09 -14.48 -13.99
C LEU A 21 15.21 -14.96 -14.92
N LYS A 22 15.33 -16.29 -15.13
CA LYS A 22 16.32 -16.84 -16.06
C LYS A 22 16.09 -16.46 -17.53
N ARG A 23 14.84 -16.15 -17.91
CA ARG A 23 14.49 -15.78 -19.29
C ARG A 23 14.63 -14.28 -19.56
N HIS A 24 14.40 -13.45 -18.57
CA HIS A 24 14.27 -12.00 -18.76
C HIS A 24 15.46 -11.20 -18.25
N ALA A 25 16.41 -11.82 -17.55
CA ALA A 25 17.52 -11.12 -16.94
C ALA A 25 18.80 -11.96 -16.91
N ASP A 26 19.63 -11.83 -17.93
CA ASP A 26 20.93 -12.51 -18.04
C ASP A 26 21.92 -12.12 -16.93
N ASP A 27 21.68 -11.01 -16.25
CA ASP A 27 22.52 -10.45 -15.20
C ASP A 27 22.03 -10.81 -13.77
N ILE A 28 20.96 -11.60 -13.63
CA ILE A 28 20.47 -12.11 -12.34
C ILE A 28 21.05 -13.51 -12.07
N GLU A 29 21.62 -13.65 -10.88
CA GLU A 29 22.03 -14.95 -10.33
C GLU A 29 21.15 -15.33 -9.15
N ILE A 30 20.31 -16.34 -9.30
CA ILE A 30 19.53 -16.88 -8.19
C ILE A 30 20.46 -17.73 -7.32
N ILE A 31 20.87 -17.15 -6.16
CA ILE A 31 21.82 -17.78 -5.25
C ILE A 31 21.15 -18.69 -4.23
N ASP A 32 19.84 -18.50 -3.98
CA ASP A 32 19.02 -19.36 -3.13
C ASP A 32 17.53 -19.20 -3.42
N SER A 33 16.73 -20.21 -2.98
CA SER A 33 15.29 -20.24 -3.17
C SER A 33 14.64 -20.91 -1.96
N CYS A 34 14.01 -20.11 -1.09
CA CYS A 34 13.49 -20.52 0.21
C CYS A 34 11.97 -20.70 0.17
N SER A 35 11.48 -21.76 0.82
CA SER A 35 10.06 -22.09 0.88
C SER A 35 9.35 -21.54 2.14
N ASN A 36 10.06 -20.85 3.00
CA ASN A 36 9.49 -20.28 4.23
C ASN A 36 10.33 -19.10 4.75
N PRO A 37 9.75 -18.24 5.60
CA PRO A 37 10.43 -17.05 6.11
C PRO A 37 11.67 -17.35 6.96
N THR A 38 11.68 -18.46 7.71
CA THR A 38 12.80 -18.80 8.61
C THR A 38 14.04 -19.13 7.80
N ASP A 39 13.90 -19.98 6.78
CA ASP A 39 15.01 -20.29 5.88
C ASP A 39 15.46 -19.05 5.09
N GLY A 40 14.51 -18.16 4.73
CA GLY A 40 14.82 -16.89 4.11
C GLY A 40 15.72 -15.99 4.97
N ILE A 41 15.45 -15.85 6.27
CA ILE A 41 16.31 -15.09 7.20
C ILE A 41 17.72 -15.69 7.24
N ILE A 42 17.82 -16.99 7.37
CA ILE A 42 19.12 -17.70 7.43
C ILE A 42 19.89 -17.48 6.11
N SER A 43 19.21 -17.64 5.00
CA SER A 43 19.80 -17.51 3.67
C SER A 43 20.30 -16.09 3.40
N ILE A 44 19.53 -15.06 3.76
CA ILE A 44 19.94 -13.65 3.64
C ILE A 44 21.19 -13.38 4.46
N GLY A 45 21.21 -13.79 5.74
CA GLY A 45 22.35 -13.57 6.63
C GLY A 45 23.62 -14.24 6.13
N LYS A 46 23.52 -15.45 5.55
CA LYS A 46 24.64 -16.23 5.02
C LYS A 46 25.15 -15.69 3.67
N ASN A 47 24.23 -15.40 2.77
CA ASN A 47 24.54 -15.17 1.35
C ASN A 47 24.67 -13.69 0.98
N ARG A 48 24.16 -12.77 1.80
CA ARG A 48 24.15 -11.31 1.55
C ARG A 48 23.73 -10.99 0.11
N PRO A 49 22.46 -11.13 -0.24
CA PRO A 49 21.95 -10.85 -1.58
C PRO A 49 21.97 -9.35 -1.89
N ASP A 50 21.91 -9.03 -3.16
CA ASP A 50 21.67 -7.65 -3.63
C ASP A 50 20.17 -7.37 -3.75
N LEU A 51 19.38 -8.40 -4.10
CA LEU A 51 17.96 -8.33 -4.36
C LEU A 51 17.23 -9.54 -3.76
N VAL A 52 16.07 -9.30 -3.17
CA VAL A 52 15.18 -10.34 -2.64
C VAL A 52 13.80 -10.21 -3.24
N PHE A 53 13.30 -11.27 -3.88
CA PHE A 53 11.88 -11.42 -4.18
C PHE A 53 11.21 -12.09 -2.98
N LEU A 54 10.22 -11.44 -2.42
CA LEU A 54 9.63 -11.85 -1.14
C LEU A 54 8.11 -11.89 -1.22
N ASP A 55 7.53 -13.08 -1.02
CA ASP A 55 6.08 -13.15 -0.81
C ASP A 55 5.68 -12.48 0.50
N ILE A 56 4.58 -11.74 0.42
CA ILE A 56 3.99 -11.10 1.60
C ILE A 56 3.26 -12.11 2.47
N GLN A 57 2.52 -13.04 1.85
CA GLN A 57 1.70 -14.02 2.54
C GLN A 57 2.37 -15.37 2.62
N MET A 58 2.98 -15.65 3.73
CA MET A 58 3.54 -16.96 4.01
C MET A 58 3.01 -17.51 5.33
N PRO A 59 2.88 -18.85 5.50
CA PRO A 59 2.47 -19.47 6.75
C PRO A 59 3.38 -19.08 7.92
N LYS A 60 2.78 -18.88 9.10
CA LYS A 60 3.44 -18.56 10.38
C LYS A 60 4.06 -17.17 10.49
N MET A 61 4.51 -16.55 9.41
CA MET A 61 5.16 -15.25 9.44
C MET A 61 5.03 -14.58 8.07
N THR A 62 4.50 -13.39 8.03
CA THR A 62 4.42 -12.58 6.81
C THR A 62 5.81 -12.12 6.36
N GLY A 63 5.96 -11.78 5.07
CA GLY A 63 7.19 -11.19 4.53
C GLY A 63 7.62 -9.93 5.29
N PHE A 64 6.68 -9.14 5.77
CA PHE A 64 6.97 -7.96 6.58
C PHE A 64 7.51 -8.30 7.96
N GLU A 65 6.90 -9.29 8.64
CA GLU A 65 7.39 -9.75 9.94
C GLU A 65 8.78 -10.38 9.84
N MET A 66 9.05 -11.03 8.71
CA MET A 66 10.36 -11.57 8.39
C MET A 66 11.41 -10.46 8.29
N LEU A 67 11.15 -9.42 7.51
CA LEU A 67 12.08 -8.29 7.32
C LEU A 67 12.40 -7.57 8.63
N LYS A 68 11.43 -7.47 9.57
CA LYS A 68 11.67 -6.90 10.91
C LYS A 68 12.72 -7.63 11.74
N LYS A 69 13.00 -8.89 11.41
CA LYS A 69 14.01 -9.70 12.13
C LYS A 69 15.39 -9.60 11.50
N ILE A 70 15.52 -8.81 10.44
CA ILE A 70 16.78 -8.60 9.71
C ILE A 70 17.24 -7.17 9.94
N ASP A 71 18.41 -7.00 10.53
CA ASP A 71 19.02 -5.71 10.81
C ASP A 71 20.55 -5.83 10.68
N PRO A 72 21.20 -5.02 9.82
CA PRO A 72 20.60 -4.05 8.87
C PRO A 72 20.02 -4.73 7.62
N ILE A 73 19.05 -4.06 6.97
CA ILE A 73 18.60 -4.42 5.62
C ILE A 73 19.47 -3.65 4.63
N ASP A 74 20.42 -4.33 4.02
CA ASP A 74 21.39 -3.79 3.04
C ASP A 74 21.18 -4.33 1.62
N PHE A 75 20.00 -4.83 1.33
CA PHE A 75 19.54 -5.34 0.04
C PHE A 75 18.23 -4.68 -0.38
N GLU A 76 17.91 -4.73 -1.68
CA GLU A 76 16.61 -4.28 -2.18
C GLU A 76 15.57 -5.41 -2.15
N VAL A 77 14.30 -5.04 -2.02
CA VAL A 77 13.18 -5.99 -1.97
C VAL A 77 12.17 -5.68 -3.05
N ILE A 78 11.79 -6.70 -3.81
CA ILE A 78 10.61 -6.71 -4.67
C ILE A 78 9.61 -7.68 -4.04
N PHE A 79 8.46 -7.15 -3.62
CA PHE A 79 7.42 -8.02 -3.08
C PHE A 79 6.67 -8.75 -4.19
N THR A 80 6.32 -10.01 -3.93
CA THR A 80 5.35 -10.76 -4.72
C THR A 80 4.10 -11.00 -3.89
N THR A 81 2.91 -10.86 -4.47
CA THR A 81 1.69 -10.98 -3.67
C THR A 81 0.46 -11.29 -4.53
N ALA A 82 -0.47 -12.07 -3.97
CA ALA A 82 -1.81 -12.25 -4.50
C ALA A 82 -2.78 -11.15 -4.05
N TYR A 83 -2.35 -10.23 -3.16
CA TYR A 83 -3.19 -9.13 -2.70
C TYR A 83 -3.46 -8.13 -3.80
N ASP A 84 -4.74 -7.78 -3.92
CA ASP A 84 -5.22 -6.74 -4.80
C ASP A 84 -4.53 -5.38 -4.53
N GLN A 85 -4.48 -4.54 -5.53
CA GLN A 85 -3.76 -3.26 -5.62
C GLN A 85 -3.88 -2.32 -4.41
N TYR A 86 -4.79 -2.60 -3.49
CA TYR A 86 -5.14 -1.71 -2.38
C TYR A 86 -4.22 -1.82 -1.15
N ALA A 87 -3.76 -3.02 -0.82
CA ALA A 87 -2.74 -3.22 0.23
C ALA A 87 -1.36 -2.73 -0.22
N ILE A 88 -1.13 -2.68 -1.50
CA ILE A 88 0.12 -2.38 -2.18
C ILE A 88 0.54 -0.90 -2.05
N ASN A 89 -0.41 0.03 -1.95
CA ASN A 89 -0.07 1.45 -1.84
C ASN A 89 0.73 1.80 -0.56
N ALA A 90 0.54 1.04 0.52
CA ALA A 90 1.36 1.16 1.73
C ALA A 90 2.77 0.57 1.55
N ILE A 91 2.91 -0.44 0.69
CA ILE A 91 4.15 -1.18 0.42
C ILE A 91 5.06 -0.42 -0.55
N ARG A 92 4.48 0.28 -1.53
CA ARG A 92 5.20 1.06 -2.56
C ARG A 92 6.15 2.12 -2.01
N ILE A 93 5.96 2.54 -0.77
CA ILE A 93 6.74 3.63 -0.17
C ILE A 93 8.16 3.19 0.19
N SER A 94 8.40 1.89 0.40
CA SER A 94 9.65 1.41 1.00
C SER A 94 10.29 0.23 0.27
N ALA A 95 9.53 -0.52 -0.53
CA ALA A 95 10.08 -1.53 -1.41
C ALA A 95 10.56 -0.92 -2.73
N LEU A 96 11.48 -1.59 -3.39
CA LEU A 96 11.90 -1.20 -4.74
C LEU A 96 10.72 -1.27 -5.69
N ASP A 97 9.98 -2.39 -5.64
CA ASP A 97 8.76 -2.62 -6.41
C ASP A 97 7.92 -3.74 -5.81
N TYR A 98 6.81 -4.04 -6.47
CA TYR A 98 5.97 -5.19 -6.15
C TYR A 98 5.40 -5.80 -7.44
N LEU A 99 5.14 -7.09 -7.40
CA LEU A 99 4.58 -7.86 -8.50
C LEU A 99 3.31 -8.57 -8.03
N LEU A 100 2.20 -8.36 -8.76
CA LEU A 100 0.96 -9.09 -8.51
C LEU A 100 1.04 -10.49 -9.09
N LYS A 101 0.56 -11.47 -8.34
CA LYS A 101 0.37 -12.83 -8.85
C LYS A 101 -0.98 -12.93 -9.62
N PRO A 102 -1.01 -13.56 -10.78
CA PRO A 102 0.12 -14.19 -11.47
C PRO A 102 1.09 -13.14 -12.05
N ILE A 103 2.39 -13.34 -11.83
CA ILE A 103 3.42 -12.39 -12.25
C ILE A 103 3.47 -12.31 -13.77
N ASP A 104 3.38 -11.11 -14.30
CA ASP A 104 3.57 -10.83 -15.73
C ASP A 104 5.04 -10.59 -16.06
N GLY A 105 5.46 -11.00 -17.26
CA GLY A 105 6.85 -10.87 -17.69
C GLY A 105 7.29 -9.43 -17.93
N GLU A 106 6.40 -8.56 -18.39
CA GLU A 106 6.68 -7.14 -18.61
C GLU A 106 6.83 -6.41 -17.29
N ASP A 107 5.96 -6.71 -16.30
CA ASP A 107 6.04 -6.15 -14.96
C ASP A 107 7.34 -6.58 -14.26
N LEU A 108 7.73 -7.86 -14.39
CA LEU A 108 9.00 -8.36 -13.86
C LEU A 108 10.20 -7.64 -14.49
N ALA A 109 10.21 -7.49 -15.81
CA ALA A 109 11.29 -6.79 -16.51
C ALA A 109 11.37 -5.30 -16.09
N ALA A 110 10.22 -4.64 -15.94
CA ALA A 110 10.16 -3.25 -15.46
C ALA A 110 10.71 -3.10 -14.04
N ALA A 111 10.39 -4.01 -13.14
CA ALA A 111 10.89 -4.02 -11.77
C ALA A 111 12.42 -4.22 -11.70
N ILE A 112 12.96 -5.12 -12.54
CA ILE A 112 14.41 -5.34 -12.65
C ILE A 112 15.12 -4.11 -13.20
N GLU A 113 14.59 -3.46 -14.24
CA GLU A 113 15.14 -2.22 -14.79
C GLU A 113 15.13 -1.07 -13.77
N LYS A 114 14.10 -1.00 -12.94
CA LYS A 114 14.02 -0.05 -11.84
C LYS A 114 15.12 -0.29 -10.80
N TYR A 115 15.41 -1.56 -10.48
CA TYR A 115 16.54 -1.93 -9.62
C TYR A 115 17.87 -1.44 -10.20
N LYS A 116 18.14 -1.71 -11.48
CA LYS A 116 19.38 -1.29 -12.15
C LYS A 116 19.57 0.23 -12.13
N LYS A 117 18.52 0.99 -12.37
CA LYS A 117 18.56 2.47 -12.32
C LYS A 117 18.79 3.01 -10.92
N ARG A 118 18.31 2.33 -9.88
CA ARG A 118 18.39 2.79 -8.49
C ARG A 118 19.76 2.57 -7.88
N GLN A 119 20.50 1.55 -8.27
CA GLN A 119 21.87 1.30 -7.80
C GLN A 119 22.82 2.50 -7.94
N SER A 120 22.50 3.44 -8.82
CA SER A 120 23.31 4.64 -9.05
C SER A 120 23.08 5.80 -8.06
N VAL A 121 22.06 5.74 -7.16
CA VAL A 121 21.60 6.97 -6.45
C VAL A 121 21.45 6.85 -4.92
N ASN A 122 21.15 5.70 -4.28
CA ASN A 122 20.83 5.67 -2.83
C ASN A 122 21.14 4.36 -2.09
N LYS A 123 21.33 4.45 -0.76
CA LYS A 123 21.48 3.32 0.17
C LYS A 123 20.11 2.74 0.57
N PRO A 124 19.93 1.40 0.61
CA PRO A 124 18.63 0.73 0.82
C PRO A 124 17.97 0.92 2.18
N GLY A 125 18.71 1.05 3.26
CA GLY A 125 18.20 0.88 4.64
C GLY A 125 17.18 1.92 5.15
N GLN A 126 17.25 3.19 4.74
CA GLN A 126 16.40 4.26 5.32
C GLN A 126 14.91 4.16 4.96
N GLN A 127 14.56 3.43 3.92
CA GLN A 127 13.18 3.35 3.42
C GLN A 127 12.35 2.29 4.15
N PHE A 128 13.00 1.22 4.65
CA PHE A 128 12.32 0.19 5.43
C PHE A 128 11.89 0.67 6.81
N GLU A 129 12.65 1.57 7.46
CA GLU A 129 12.21 2.19 8.72
C GLU A 129 10.88 2.95 8.56
N ASN A 130 10.73 3.68 7.46
CA ASN A 130 9.47 4.39 7.16
C ASN A 130 8.31 3.43 6.90
N LEU A 131 8.56 2.30 6.22
CA LEU A 131 7.56 1.25 6.01
C LEU A 131 7.13 0.63 7.35
N PHE A 132 8.09 0.25 8.18
CA PHE A 132 7.79 -0.35 9.47
C PHE A 132 7.05 0.62 10.39
N ASN A 133 7.42 1.88 10.41
CA ASN A 133 6.70 2.90 11.16
C ASN A 133 5.26 3.05 10.68
N ASN A 134 5.02 3.02 9.37
CA ASN A 134 3.67 3.09 8.79
C ASN A 134 2.84 1.83 9.05
N LEU A 135 3.46 0.64 9.05
CA LEU A 135 2.79 -0.64 9.32
C LEU A 135 2.57 -0.90 10.82
N LEU A 136 3.47 -0.37 11.68
CA LEU A 136 3.40 -0.54 13.14
C LEU A 136 2.50 0.47 13.82
N ASN A 137 2.23 1.60 13.19
CA ASN A 137 1.29 2.57 13.72
C ASN A 137 -0.10 1.94 13.80
N LYS A 138 -0.48 1.57 15.03
CA LYS A 138 -1.81 1.01 15.34
C LYS A 138 -2.93 2.04 15.14
N ASN A 139 -2.58 3.30 14.97
CA ASN A 139 -3.53 4.35 14.67
C ASN A 139 -3.81 4.37 13.16
N PRO A 140 -5.03 4.05 12.71
CA PRO A 140 -5.38 4.03 11.28
C PRO A 140 -5.10 5.35 10.56
N LEU A 141 -5.07 6.47 11.29
CA LEU A 141 -4.86 7.81 10.74
C LEU A 141 -3.40 8.18 10.48
N ASP A 142 -2.46 7.48 11.11
CA ASP A 142 -1.02 7.69 10.85
C ASP A 142 -0.55 6.97 9.57
N LYS A 143 -1.46 6.22 8.94
CA LYS A 143 -1.19 5.59 7.64
C LYS A 143 -1.11 6.63 6.53
N THR A 144 -0.22 6.37 5.59
CA THR A 144 -0.05 7.18 4.39
C THR A 144 -0.70 6.50 3.19
N LEU A 145 -1.50 7.25 2.45
CA LEU A 145 -2.12 6.82 1.20
C LEU A 145 -1.34 7.39 0.01
N ALA A 146 -0.99 6.54 -0.95
CA ALA A 146 -0.38 6.96 -2.20
C ALA A 146 -1.48 7.25 -3.23
N LEU A 147 -1.49 8.45 -3.76
CA LEU A 147 -2.44 8.93 -4.75
C LEU A 147 -1.73 9.18 -6.08
N SER A 148 -2.10 8.43 -7.12
CA SER A 148 -1.57 8.65 -8.47
C SER A 148 -2.39 9.74 -9.18
N ALA A 149 -1.78 10.89 -9.39
CA ALA A 149 -2.29 12.02 -10.15
C ALA A 149 -1.56 12.16 -11.50
N SER A 150 -2.02 13.06 -12.35
CA SER A 150 -1.43 13.27 -13.70
C SER A 150 0.03 13.74 -13.68
N ASP A 151 0.46 14.36 -12.59
CA ASP A 151 1.80 14.94 -12.37
C ASP A 151 2.73 14.04 -11.55
N GLY A 152 2.24 12.88 -11.09
CA GLY A 152 3.04 11.95 -10.29
C GLY A 152 2.27 11.24 -9.19
N ILE A 153 3.00 10.77 -8.18
CA ILE A 153 2.44 10.09 -7.02
C ILE A 153 2.62 10.98 -5.78
N SER A 154 1.50 11.37 -5.17
CA SER A 154 1.48 12.11 -3.91
C SER A 154 1.26 11.16 -2.74
N PHE A 155 2.04 11.31 -1.67
CA PHE A 155 1.94 10.54 -0.44
C PHE A 155 1.28 11.38 0.64
N ILE A 156 0.04 11.03 1.01
CA ILE A 156 -0.80 11.83 1.91
C ILE A 156 -1.12 11.01 3.16
N LYS A 157 -0.91 11.58 4.34
CA LYS A 157 -1.37 10.98 5.59
C LYS A 157 -2.89 10.89 5.59
N MET A 158 -3.44 9.77 6.02
CA MET A 158 -4.90 9.62 6.11
C MET A 158 -5.52 10.62 7.09
N SER A 159 -4.78 11.04 8.13
CA SER A 159 -5.17 12.13 9.03
C SER A 159 -5.40 13.47 8.32
N ASP A 160 -4.71 13.70 7.22
CA ASP A 160 -4.77 14.98 6.50
C ASP A 160 -5.90 15.01 5.45
N ILE A 161 -6.57 13.87 5.22
CA ILE A 161 -7.68 13.76 4.28
C ILE A 161 -8.98 14.08 5.02
N LEU A 162 -9.69 15.13 4.59
CA LEU A 162 -11.00 15.51 5.11
C LEU A 162 -12.12 14.66 4.49
N ARG A 163 -12.11 14.57 3.18
CA ARG A 163 -13.12 13.86 2.41
C ARG A 163 -12.64 13.52 1.02
N VAL A 164 -13.36 12.61 0.37
CA VAL A 164 -13.17 12.26 -1.04
C VAL A 164 -14.51 12.38 -1.76
N GLU A 165 -14.52 13.06 -2.88
CA GLU A 165 -15.72 13.31 -3.68
C GLU A 165 -15.60 12.66 -5.06
N ALA A 166 -16.71 12.15 -5.57
CA ALA A 166 -16.78 11.66 -6.96
C ALA A 166 -16.74 12.85 -7.92
N ASN A 167 -15.90 12.73 -8.96
CA ASN A 167 -15.80 13.70 -10.04
C ASN A 167 -15.81 12.95 -11.39
N GLY A 168 -16.99 12.51 -11.83
CA GLY A 168 -17.15 11.66 -13.00
C GLY A 168 -16.47 10.30 -12.81
N ARG A 169 -15.45 10.02 -13.64
CA ARG A 169 -14.63 8.80 -13.57
C ARG A 169 -13.43 8.94 -12.62
N TYR A 170 -13.31 10.07 -11.95
CA TYR A 170 -12.21 10.43 -11.05
C TYR A 170 -12.70 10.52 -9.62
N ALA A 171 -11.79 10.41 -8.66
CA ALA A 171 -12.03 10.79 -7.29
C ALA A 171 -11.19 12.02 -6.92
N LYS A 172 -11.78 12.96 -6.19
CA LYS A 172 -11.14 14.19 -5.75
C LYS A 172 -10.95 14.15 -4.24
N PHE A 173 -9.71 14.11 -3.80
CA PHE A 173 -9.32 14.17 -2.40
C PHE A 173 -9.22 15.62 -1.95
N HIS A 174 -9.82 15.95 -0.80
CA HIS A 174 -9.75 17.24 -0.15
C HIS A 174 -8.95 17.14 1.13
N LEU A 175 -7.90 17.95 1.26
CA LEU A 175 -6.94 17.89 2.36
C LEU A 175 -7.15 19.01 3.37
N LEU A 176 -6.64 18.81 4.58
CA LEU A 176 -6.58 19.84 5.64
C LEU A 176 -5.82 21.10 5.17
N SER A 177 -4.81 20.94 4.32
CA SER A 177 -4.05 22.04 3.70
C SER A 177 -4.88 22.91 2.75
N LYS A 178 -6.13 22.55 2.48
CA LYS A 178 -7.02 23.10 1.44
C LYS A 178 -6.62 22.72 -0.01
N GLU A 179 -5.56 21.96 -0.17
CA GLU A 179 -5.21 21.39 -1.45
C GLU A 179 -6.19 20.30 -1.86
N THR A 180 -6.28 20.06 -3.16
CA THR A 180 -7.08 18.96 -3.71
C THR A 180 -6.26 18.15 -4.67
N ILE A 181 -6.42 16.82 -4.63
CA ILE A 181 -5.74 15.89 -5.52
C ILE A 181 -6.81 15.13 -6.33
N LEU A 182 -6.69 15.21 -7.64
CA LEU A 182 -7.56 14.48 -8.56
C LEU A 182 -6.86 13.21 -9.02
N VAL A 183 -7.51 12.05 -8.83
CA VAL A 183 -6.95 10.74 -9.16
C VAL A 183 -7.82 10.02 -10.20
N SER A 184 -7.19 9.18 -11.04
CA SER A 184 -7.85 8.50 -12.17
C SER A 184 -8.76 7.32 -11.78
N LYS A 185 -8.84 6.98 -10.48
CA LYS A 185 -9.73 5.94 -9.95
C LYS A 185 -11.05 6.53 -9.45
N THR A 186 -12.09 5.70 -9.40
CA THR A 186 -13.42 6.11 -8.93
C THR A 186 -13.50 6.15 -7.42
N LEU A 187 -14.54 6.78 -6.88
CA LEU A 187 -14.81 6.80 -5.44
C LEU A 187 -15.02 5.39 -4.88
N GLY A 188 -15.62 4.48 -5.66
CA GLY A 188 -15.84 3.08 -5.28
C GLY A 188 -14.54 2.33 -5.07
N ASP A 189 -13.53 2.60 -5.90
CA ASP A 189 -12.21 1.96 -5.79
C ASP A 189 -11.48 2.32 -4.49
N TYR A 190 -11.81 3.45 -3.88
CA TYR A 190 -11.24 3.90 -2.61
C TYR A 190 -12.09 3.54 -1.39
N GLU A 191 -13.38 3.18 -1.57
CA GLU A 191 -14.30 2.93 -0.45
C GLU A 191 -13.78 1.84 0.48
N GLU A 192 -13.30 0.72 -0.06
CA GLU A 192 -12.80 -0.40 0.73
C GLU A 192 -11.58 -0.03 1.58
N ILE A 193 -10.59 0.64 0.96
CA ILE A 193 -9.37 1.08 1.64
C ILE A 193 -9.70 2.07 2.76
N LEU A 194 -10.54 3.05 2.45
CA LEU A 194 -10.85 4.15 3.35
C LEU A 194 -11.74 3.67 4.50
N SER A 195 -12.70 2.77 4.25
CA SER A 195 -13.60 2.23 5.28
C SER A 195 -12.86 1.48 6.39
N ALA A 196 -11.76 0.82 6.06
CA ALA A 196 -10.89 0.16 7.05
C ALA A 196 -10.09 1.17 7.93
N ASN A 197 -10.16 2.48 7.64
CA ASN A 197 -9.32 3.51 8.24
C ASN A 197 -10.09 4.75 8.74
N GLN A 198 -11.23 4.54 9.39
CA GLN A 198 -12.06 5.62 9.98
C GLN A 198 -12.69 6.56 8.93
N PHE A 199 -12.94 6.08 7.73
CA PHE A 199 -13.73 6.78 6.74
C PHE A 199 -15.07 6.10 6.55
N TYR A 200 -16.08 6.89 6.17
CA TYR A 200 -17.40 6.36 5.87
C TYR A 200 -18.01 7.05 4.65
N ARG A 201 -18.62 6.27 3.78
CA ARG A 201 -19.34 6.78 2.61
C ARG A 201 -20.73 7.25 3.02
N ILE A 202 -20.91 8.54 3.15
CA ILE A 202 -22.19 9.15 3.57
C ILE A 202 -23.17 9.33 2.41
N HIS A 203 -22.66 9.42 1.18
CA HIS A 203 -23.45 9.63 -0.05
C HIS A 203 -22.82 8.88 -1.23
N ASP A 204 -23.57 8.70 -2.33
CA ASP A 204 -23.03 8.06 -3.53
C ASP A 204 -21.84 8.82 -4.12
N SER A 205 -21.77 10.11 -3.87
CA SER A 205 -20.72 11.01 -4.32
C SER A 205 -19.67 11.36 -3.27
N SER A 206 -19.78 10.89 -2.00
CA SER A 206 -18.94 11.42 -0.93
C SER A 206 -18.58 10.38 0.13
N ILE A 207 -17.27 10.28 0.42
CA ILE A 207 -16.68 9.57 1.56
C ILE A 207 -16.07 10.63 2.48
N ILE A 208 -16.29 10.56 3.78
CA ILE A 208 -15.74 11.49 4.78
C ILE A 208 -14.83 10.76 5.76
N ASN A 209 -13.88 11.49 6.32
CA ASN A 209 -13.11 11.04 7.46
C ASN A 209 -13.89 11.34 8.75
N LEU A 210 -14.24 10.30 9.49
CA LEU A 210 -15.06 10.41 10.71
C LEU A 210 -14.37 11.23 11.80
N ASN A 211 -13.05 11.29 11.83
CA ASN A 211 -12.30 12.08 12.80
C ASN A 211 -12.37 13.60 12.54
N HIS A 212 -12.79 13.99 11.35
CA HIS A 212 -12.99 15.39 10.98
C HIS A 212 -14.45 15.84 11.03
N VAL A 213 -15.35 14.99 11.55
CA VAL A 213 -16.75 15.36 11.77
C VAL A 213 -16.83 16.30 12.98
N LYS A 214 -17.22 17.54 12.72
CA LYS A 214 -17.40 18.58 13.74
C LYS A 214 -18.82 18.59 14.32
N LYS A 215 -19.82 18.35 13.46
CA LYS A 215 -21.23 18.42 13.86
C LYS A 215 -22.10 17.59 12.90
N TYR A 216 -23.14 17.00 13.43
CA TYR A 216 -24.22 16.41 12.66
C TYR A 216 -25.53 17.13 12.95
N ILE A 217 -26.19 17.63 11.92
CA ILE A 217 -27.50 18.28 11.98
C ILE A 217 -28.55 17.23 11.61
N ARG A 218 -29.49 17.02 12.52
CA ARG A 218 -30.59 16.07 12.33
C ARG A 218 -31.51 16.53 11.22
N GLY A 219 -31.90 15.62 10.33
CA GLY A 219 -32.81 15.82 9.24
C GLY A 219 -33.29 14.46 8.72
N ASP A 220 -33.88 14.41 7.55
CA ASP A 220 -34.36 13.19 6.91
C ASP A 220 -33.17 12.21 6.66
N GLY A 221 -32.12 12.60 5.91
CA GLY A 221 -30.78 12.00 5.93
C GLY A 221 -29.90 12.63 6.97
N GLY A 222 -30.01 13.94 7.14
CA GLY A 222 -29.19 14.80 7.97
C GLY A 222 -27.98 15.36 7.21
N THR A 223 -27.31 16.33 7.83
CA THR A 223 -26.15 17.01 7.24
C THR A 223 -24.97 16.94 8.19
N VAL A 224 -23.79 16.56 7.68
CA VAL A 224 -22.53 16.54 8.40
C VAL A 224 -21.78 17.84 8.12
N ILE A 225 -21.23 18.46 9.17
CA ILE A 225 -20.30 19.58 9.07
C ILE A 225 -18.91 19.05 9.44
N LEU A 226 -17.95 19.22 8.55
CA LEU A 226 -16.56 18.85 8.76
C LEU A 226 -15.77 19.98 9.45
N SER A 227 -14.54 19.69 9.84
CA SER A 227 -13.64 20.63 10.54
C SER A 227 -13.29 21.88 9.71
N ASP A 228 -13.34 21.78 8.38
CA ASP A 228 -13.20 22.92 7.43
C ASP A 228 -14.49 23.71 7.21
N ASN A 229 -15.57 23.38 7.95
CA ASN A 229 -16.93 23.89 7.83
C ASN A 229 -17.65 23.51 6.53
N THR A 230 -17.16 22.54 5.77
CA THR A 230 -17.91 21.99 4.64
C THR A 230 -19.13 21.23 5.15
N GLU A 231 -20.28 21.49 4.54
CA GLU A 231 -21.56 20.83 4.81
C GLU A 231 -21.83 19.77 3.73
N LEU A 232 -22.15 18.54 4.15
CA LEU A 232 -22.40 17.42 3.28
C LEU A 232 -23.65 16.65 3.72
N ASP A 233 -24.52 16.33 2.77
CA ASP A 233 -25.73 15.56 3.07
C ASP A 233 -25.45 14.08 3.21
N VAL A 234 -26.08 13.45 4.20
CA VAL A 234 -26.06 12.01 4.42
C VAL A 234 -27.25 11.38 3.70
N ALA A 235 -26.99 10.43 2.82
CA ALA A 235 -28.06 9.69 2.16
C ALA A 235 -28.93 8.93 3.18
N ARG A 236 -30.26 8.98 3.06
CA ARG A 236 -31.21 8.33 3.99
C ARG A 236 -30.84 6.89 4.32
N ARG A 237 -30.50 6.12 3.30
CA ARG A 237 -30.13 4.70 3.44
C ARG A 237 -28.83 4.48 4.23
N ARG A 238 -27.95 5.51 4.34
CA ARG A 238 -26.66 5.43 5.04
C ARG A 238 -26.70 6.00 6.46
N LYS A 239 -27.79 6.69 6.82
CA LYS A 239 -27.96 7.38 8.09
C LYS A 239 -27.81 6.46 9.30
N GLU A 240 -28.51 5.32 9.29
CA GLU A 240 -28.56 4.42 10.44
C GLU A 240 -27.18 3.86 10.78
N GLU A 241 -26.41 3.46 9.78
CA GLU A 241 -25.07 2.94 9.94
C GLU A 241 -24.10 4.05 10.34
N PHE A 242 -24.18 5.21 9.69
CA PHE A 242 -23.39 6.40 10.06
C PHE A 242 -23.56 6.77 11.54
N MET A 243 -24.81 6.76 12.04
CA MET A 243 -25.12 7.09 13.44
C MET A 243 -24.55 6.07 14.45
N LYS A 244 -24.20 4.85 14.01
CA LYS A 244 -23.51 3.86 14.87
C LYS A 244 -22.01 4.13 14.97
N LEU A 245 -21.44 4.81 13.97
CA LEU A 245 -19.99 5.07 13.85
C LEU A 245 -19.55 6.36 14.53
N ILE A 246 -20.45 7.34 14.69
CA ILE A 246 -20.12 8.58 15.41
C ILE A 246 -20.23 8.35 16.93
N PRO A 247 -19.32 8.98 17.73
CA PRO A 247 -19.39 8.88 19.19
C PRO A 247 -20.76 9.33 19.70
N LYS A 248 -21.38 8.47 20.52
CA LYS A 248 -22.61 8.87 21.25
C LYS A 248 -22.18 9.81 22.37
N VAL A 249 -22.68 11.03 22.33
CA VAL A 249 -22.62 11.97 23.45
C VAL A 249 -23.72 11.64 24.43
#